data_43bbc7e5243179c4d1c245129412f423
#
_entry.id   43bbc7e5243179c4d1c245129412f423
#
_cell.length_a   1.000
_cell.length_b   1.000
_cell.length_c   1.000
_cell.angle_alpha   90.00
_cell.angle_beta   90.00
_cell.angle_gamma   90.00
#
_symmetry.space_group_name_H-M   'P 1'
#
loop_
_entity.id
_entity.type
_entity.pdbx_description
1 polymer ?
#
loop_
_entity_poly.entity_id
_entity_poly.type
_entity_poly.pdbx_seq_one_letter_code
_entity_poly.pdbx_strand_id
1 'polypeptide(L)'
;FKEVDVIGITQPITKWAYQIRKPEEIAWAVSRAFYIASTGRPGPVVPDLAKDAQVGFVDYEYKKVDYIRSYQPEPDINQDRIKAAAALINKAEKPFCLVGQGVLLGGAEEELKAFLLKNDIPAGSTVLGLSALPSDFPLNKGMLGMHGNVGPNRKTNECDVLIAIGMRFDDRVTGD
;
A
#
# COMPACT_ATOMS: atom_id res chain seq x y z
N PHE A 1 -35.56 -15.38 11.74
CA PHE A 1 -34.21 -15.06 11.28
C PHE A 1 -34.05 -13.56 11.31
N LYS A 2 -32.87 -13.09 11.77
CA LYS A 2 -32.56 -11.66 11.77
C LYS A 2 -31.84 -11.33 10.49
N GLU A 3 -32.41 -10.47 9.68
CA GLU A 3 -31.75 -9.90 8.52
C GLU A 3 -30.82 -8.79 9.00
N VAL A 4 -29.59 -8.83 8.50
CA VAL A 4 -28.57 -7.82 8.79
C VAL A 4 -28.06 -7.26 7.47
N ASP A 5 -27.99 -5.95 7.34
CA ASP A 5 -27.33 -5.30 6.22
C ASP A 5 -25.81 -5.42 6.34
N VAL A 6 -25.29 -6.61 5.97
CA VAL A 6 -23.86 -6.91 6.00
C VAL A 6 -23.06 -5.95 5.10
N ILE A 7 -23.61 -5.59 3.96
CA ILE A 7 -22.94 -4.68 3.01
C ILE A 7 -22.81 -3.28 3.61
N GLY A 8 -23.89 -2.72 4.16
CA GLY A 8 -23.86 -1.40 4.79
C GLY A 8 -22.91 -1.33 5.98
N ILE A 9 -22.83 -2.40 6.78
CA ILE A 9 -21.91 -2.46 7.94
C ILE A 9 -20.45 -2.57 7.50
N THR A 10 -20.16 -3.34 6.44
CA THR A 10 -18.78 -3.64 6.04
C THR A 10 -18.19 -2.68 5.02
N GLN A 11 -19.02 -1.95 4.30
CA GLN A 11 -18.58 -1.01 3.26
C GLN A 11 -17.52 0.01 3.75
N PRO A 12 -17.64 0.66 4.92
CA PRO A 12 -16.65 1.64 5.37
C PRO A 12 -15.31 1.05 5.82
N ILE A 13 -15.23 -0.25 6.05
CA ILE A 13 -14.03 -0.93 6.58
C ILE A 13 -13.43 -1.93 5.60
N THR A 14 -13.94 -2.01 4.37
CA THR A 14 -13.47 -2.95 3.35
C THR A 14 -13.18 -2.25 2.03
N LYS A 15 -12.31 -2.86 1.21
CA LYS A 15 -12.06 -2.39 -0.17
C LYS A 15 -13.23 -2.64 -1.10
N TRP A 16 -13.98 -3.69 -0.83
CA TRP A 16 -15.12 -4.08 -1.61
C TRP A 16 -16.04 -5.01 -0.80
N ALA A 17 -17.33 -4.76 -0.87
CA ALA A 17 -18.35 -5.61 -0.29
C ALA A 17 -19.42 -5.88 -1.35
N TYR A 18 -19.87 -7.13 -1.47
CA TYR A 18 -20.84 -7.54 -2.48
C TYR A 18 -21.71 -8.69 -2.00
N GLN A 19 -23.03 -8.54 -2.12
CA GLN A 19 -23.97 -9.61 -1.82
C GLN A 19 -24.22 -10.47 -3.06
N ILE A 20 -23.83 -11.72 -2.99
CA ILE A 20 -24.01 -12.75 -4.01
C ILE A 20 -25.41 -13.34 -3.84
N ARG A 21 -26.31 -13.11 -4.80
CA ARG A 21 -27.71 -13.52 -4.72
C ARG A 21 -28.04 -14.70 -5.61
N LYS A 22 -27.20 -15.01 -6.58
CA LYS A 22 -27.40 -16.08 -7.56
C LYS A 22 -26.19 -16.98 -7.63
N PRO A 23 -26.39 -18.31 -7.83
CA PRO A 23 -25.27 -19.25 -7.94
C PRO A 23 -24.26 -18.89 -9.03
N GLU A 24 -24.74 -18.34 -10.15
CA GLU A 24 -23.91 -17.96 -11.29
C GLU A 24 -22.93 -16.82 -10.98
N GLU A 25 -23.20 -16.04 -9.94
CA GLU A 25 -22.35 -14.92 -9.51
C GLU A 25 -21.16 -15.39 -8.66
N ILE A 26 -21.22 -16.58 -8.05
CA ILE A 26 -20.25 -17.02 -7.02
C ILE A 26 -18.83 -17.03 -7.58
N ALA A 27 -18.58 -17.72 -8.69
CA ALA A 27 -17.26 -17.86 -9.25
C ALA A 27 -16.63 -16.50 -9.61
N TRP A 28 -17.42 -15.63 -10.26
CA TRP A 28 -17.00 -14.27 -10.60
C TRP A 28 -16.74 -13.41 -9.36
N ALA A 29 -17.66 -13.41 -8.40
CA ALA A 29 -17.52 -12.58 -7.21
C ALA A 29 -16.34 -12.97 -6.35
N VAL A 30 -16.10 -14.26 -6.18
CA VAL A 30 -14.94 -14.78 -5.43
C VAL A 30 -13.64 -14.43 -6.14
N SER A 31 -13.54 -14.67 -7.46
CA SER A 31 -12.35 -14.30 -8.22
C SER A 31 -12.06 -12.78 -8.14
N ARG A 32 -13.10 -11.95 -8.26
CA ARG A 32 -13.01 -10.50 -8.11
C ARG A 32 -12.58 -10.09 -6.70
N ALA A 33 -13.10 -10.74 -5.68
CA ALA A 33 -12.75 -10.49 -4.29
C ALA A 33 -11.26 -10.72 -4.05
N PHE A 34 -10.71 -11.83 -4.51
CA PHE A 34 -9.27 -12.11 -4.39
C PHE A 34 -8.41 -11.09 -5.14
N TYR A 35 -8.80 -10.72 -6.35
CA TYR A 35 -8.09 -9.71 -7.13
C TYR A 35 -8.05 -8.35 -6.40
N ILE A 36 -9.19 -7.87 -5.88
CA ILE A 36 -9.25 -6.60 -5.15
C ILE A 36 -8.50 -6.67 -3.82
N ALA A 37 -8.62 -7.80 -3.09
CA ALA A 37 -7.96 -7.95 -1.79
C ALA A 37 -6.45 -7.91 -1.88
N SER A 38 -5.87 -8.52 -2.93
CA SER A 38 -4.42 -8.73 -3.06
C SER A 38 -3.69 -7.66 -3.87
N THR A 39 -4.38 -6.82 -4.64
CA THR A 39 -3.75 -5.83 -5.52
C THR A 39 -3.81 -4.41 -4.96
N GLY A 40 -2.93 -3.53 -5.44
CA GLY A 40 -2.74 -2.19 -4.89
C GLY A 40 -2.33 -2.26 -3.42
N ARG A 41 -2.94 -1.44 -2.57
CA ARG A 41 -2.79 -1.64 -1.11
C ARG A 41 -3.66 -2.82 -0.70
N PRO A 42 -3.11 -3.95 -0.25
CA PRO A 42 -3.89 -5.10 0.20
C PRO A 42 -4.83 -4.74 1.34
N GLY A 43 -6.03 -5.35 1.34
CA GLY A 43 -7.00 -5.05 2.38
C GLY A 43 -8.23 -5.97 2.31
N PRO A 44 -9.10 -5.94 3.33
CA PRO A 44 -10.23 -6.84 3.44
C PRO A 44 -11.28 -6.60 2.36
N VAL A 45 -11.94 -7.68 1.96
CA VAL A 45 -13.15 -7.69 1.12
C VAL A 45 -14.20 -8.60 1.75
N VAL A 46 -15.47 -8.33 1.52
CA VAL A 46 -16.57 -9.14 2.08
C VAL A 46 -17.53 -9.56 0.96
N PRO A 47 -17.41 -10.79 0.45
CA PRO A 47 -18.49 -11.43 -0.29
C PRO A 47 -19.53 -12.00 0.68
N ASP A 48 -20.74 -11.43 0.68
CA ASP A 48 -21.88 -11.93 1.44
C ASP A 48 -22.68 -12.91 0.58
N LEU A 49 -22.72 -14.17 0.99
CA LEU A 49 -23.32 -15.25 0.22
C LEU A 49 -24.74 -15.55 0.71
N ALA A 50 -25.72 -15.04 -0.02
CA ALA A 50 -27.14 -15.27 0.28
C ALA A 50 -27.50 -16.77 0.23
N LYS A 51 -28.46 -17.18 1.05
CA LYS A 51 -28.87 -18.58 1.17
C LYS A 51 -29.32 -19.17 -0.17
N ASP A 52 -30.06 -18.41 -0.97
CA ASP A 52 -30.55 -18.85 -2.27
C ASP A 52 -29.42 -19.18 -3.25
N ALA A 53 -28.35 -18.39 -3.21
CA ALA A 53 -27.14 -18.66 -3.99
C ALA A 53 -26.43 -19.94 -3.53
N GLN A 54 -26.48 -20.26 -2.22
CA GLN A 54 -25.80 -21.43 -1.66
C GLN A 54 -26.51 -22.75 -2.01
N VAL A 55 -27.83 -22.75 -2.18
CA VAL A 55 -28.62 -23.96 -2.45
C VAL A 55 -28.92 -24.16 -3.94
N GLY A 56 -28.65 -23.19 -4.76
CA GLY A 56 -28.86 -23.25 -6.21
C GLY A 56 -27.82 -24.13 -6.90
N PHE A 57 -28.16 -24.55 -8.11
CA PHE A 57 -27.27 -25.32 -8.99
C PHE A 57 -26.82 -24.44 -10.16
N VAL A 58 -25.57 -24.59 -10.58
CA VAL A 58 -24.97 -23.86 -11.71
C VAL A 58 -23.96 -24.74 -12.41
N ASP A 59 -23.85 -24.61 -13.72
CA ASP A 59 -22.72 -25.17 -14.46
C ASP A 59 -21.48 -24.32 -14.15
N TYR A 60 -20.55 -24.90 -13.38
CA TYR A 60 -19.39 -24.18 -12.89
C TYR A 60 -18.39 -23.88 -13.98
N GLU A 61 -18.12 -22.59 -14.20
CA GLU A 61 -17.04 -22.11 -15.04
C GLU A 61 -16.19 -21.08 -14.26
N TYR A 62 -14.93 -21.39 -13.99
CA TYR A 62 -14.03 -20.43 -13.37
C TYR A 62 -13.46 -19.46 -14.39
N LYS A 63 -13.70 -18.16 -14.15
CA LYS A 63 -13.09 -17.07 -14.94
C LYS A 63 -12.23 -16.22 -14.00
N LYS A 64 -10.92 -16.22 -14.24
CA LYS A 64 -10.01 -15.35 -13.49
C LYS A 64 -10.32 -13.89 -13.77
N VAL A 65 -10.48 -13.10 -12.72
CA VAL A 65 -10.56 -11.64 -12.83
C VAL A 65 -9.17 -11.07 -12.61
N ASP A 66 -8.61 -10.43 -13.63
CA ASP A 66 -7.31 -9.75 -13.62
C ASP A 66 -7.42 -8.28 -14.06
N TYR A 67 -8.62 -7.84 -14.42
CA TYR A 67 -8.93 -6.47 -14.82
C TYR A 67 -10.32 -6.03 -14.34
N ILE A 68 -10.39 -4.81 -13.82
CA ILE A 68 -11.65 -4.13 -13.48
C ILE A 68 -11.57 -2.71 -14.02
N ARG A 69 -12.49 -2.32 -14.90
CA ARG A 69 -12.49 -1.05 -15.65
C ARG A 69 -12.24 0.21 -14.77
N SER A 70 -12.78 0.22 -13.57
CA SER A 70 -12.69 1.38 -12.64
C SER A 70 -11.62 1.21 -11.56
N TYR A 71 -10.76 0.20 -11.67
CA TYR A 71 -9.76 -0.11 -10.65
C TYR A 71 -8.39 -0.31 -11.30
N GLN A 72 -7.49 0.64 -11.04
CA GLN A 72 -6.09 0.59 -11.47
C GLN A 72 -5.21 0.46 -10.22
N PRO A 73 -4.85 -0.76 -9.81
CA PRO A 73 -4.03 -0.97 -8.62
C PRO A 73 -2.58 -0.53 -8.79
N GLU A 74 -2.08 -0.54 -10.01
CA GLU A 74 -0.70 -0.16 -10.36
C GLU A 74 -0.75 1.03 -11.32
N PRO A 75 -0.17 2.19 -10.93
CA PRO A 75 -0.08 3.33 -11.82
C PRO A 75 0.96 3.08 -12.94
N ASP A 76 0.73 3.69 -14.09
CA ASP A 76 1.69 3.66 -15.18
C ASP A 76 3.01 4.34 -14.80
N ILE A 77 4.12 3.72 -15.21
CA ILE A 77 5.46 4.27 -14.98
C ILE A 77 5.68 5.46 -15.91
N ASN A 78 5.87 6.66 -15.33
CA ASN A 78 6.16 7.86 -16.06
C ASN A 78 7.67 8.19 -16.02
N GLN A 79 8.37 7.88 -17.08
CA GLN A 79 9.83 8.06 -17.20
C GLN A 79 10.29 9.52 -17.06
N ASP A 80 9.50 10.47 -17.53
CA ASP A 80 9.88 11.89 -17.43
C ASP A 80 9.77 12.41 -16.00
N ARG A 81 8.77 11.94 -15.24
CA ARG A 81 8.67 12.21 -13.79
C ARG A 81 9.84 11.59 -13.02
N ILE A 82 10.26 10.38 -13.38
CA ILE A 82 11.42 9.73 -12.76
C ILE A 82 12.69 10.55 -13.03
N LYS A 83 12.91 10.99 -14.28
CA LYS A 83 14.06 11.85 -14.62
C LYS A 83 14.03 13.17 -13.87
N ALA A 84 12.86 13.79 -13.75
CA ALA A 84 12.71 15.04 -12.99
C ALA A 84 13.03 14.83 -11.50
N ALA A 85 12.52 13.75 -10.89
CA ALA A 85 12.84 13.39 -9.50
C ALA A 85 14.34 13.14 -9.31
N ALA A 86 14.97 12.38 -10.20
CA ALA A 86 16.42 12.13 -10.17
C ALA A 86 17.22 13.43 -10.28
N ALA A 87 16.79 14.38 -11.13
CA ALA A 87 17.46 15.68 -11.25
C ALA A 87 17.36 16.52 -9.97
N LEU A 88 16.24 16.46 -9.24
CA LEU A 88 16.08 17.11 -7.95
C LEU A 88 16.98 16.47 -6.89
N ILE A 89 16.97 15.13 -6.80
CA ILE A 89 17.79 14.38 -5.84
C ILE A 89 19.28 14.64 -6.07
N ASN A 90 19.74 14.65 -7.32
CA ASN A 90 21.14 14.90 -7.67
C ASN A 90 21.63 16.31 -7.34
N LYS A 91 20.73 17.28 -7.16
CA LYS A 91 21.04 18.66 -6.77
C LYS A 91 20.93 18.92 -5.28
N ALA A 92 20.35 17.98 -4.53
CA ALA A 92 20.10 18.12 -3.11
C ALA A 92 21.43 18.14 -2.33
N GLU A 93 21.54 19.06 -1.36
CA GLU A 93 22.66 19.13 -0.43
C GLU A 93 22.39 18.34 0.85
N LYS A 94 21.12 18.23 1.23
CA LYS A 94 20.66 17.55 2.44
C LYS A 94 19.45 16.65 2.18
N PRO A 95 19.54 15.67 1.26
CA PRO A 95 18.42 14.80 0.99
C PRO A 95 18.11 13.90 2.20
N PHE A 96 16.83 13.60 2.42
CA PHE A 96 16.38 12.66 3.43
C PHE A 96 15.29 11.75 2.88
N CYS A 97 15.34 10.45 3.19
CA CYS A 97 14.37 9.48 2.71
C CYS A 97 13.37 9.07 3.81
N LEU A 98 12.08 9.17 3.52
CA LEU A 98 11.00 8.60 4.33
C LEU A 98 10.60 7.25 3.76
N VAL A 99 10.71 6.21 4.59
CA VAL A 99 10.44 4.82 4.21
C VAL A 99 9.15 4.35 4.85
N GLY A 100 8.18 3.97 4.03
CA GLY A 100 6.91 3.42 4.47
C GLY A 100 6.73 1.94 4.17
N GLN A 101 5.57 1.39 4.56
CA GLN A 101 5.21 -0.02 4.37
C GLN A 101 5.18 -0.43 2.89
N GLY A 102 4.96 0.51 1.96
CA GLY A 102 4.90 0.21 0.54
C GLY A 102 6.18 -0.40 -0.02
N VAL A 103 7.33 -0.17 0.61
CA VAL A 103 8.59 -0.84 0.25
C VAL A 103 8.50 -2.35 0.49
N LEU A 104 8.02 -2.74 1.69
CA LEU A 104 7.81 -4.15 2.04
C LEU A 104 6.73 -4.81 1.18
N LEU A 105 5.62 -4.11 0.94
CA LEU A 105 4.53 -4.61 0.10
C LEU A 105 4.95 -4.79 -1.36
N GLY A 106 5.91 -3.98 -1.81
CA GLY A 106 6.48 -4.06 -3.16
C GLY A 106 7.67 -5.00 -3.28
N GLY A 107 8.18 -5.56 -2.14
CA GLY A 107 9.39 -6.40 -2.13
C GLY A 107 10.64 -5.66 -2.62
N ALA A 108 10.73 -4.34 -2.32
CA ALA A 108 11.75 -3.44 -2.89
C ALA A 108 12.83 -3.03 -1.84
N GLU A 109 13.06 -3.88 -0.84
CA GLU A 109 14.01 -3.59 0.25
C GLU A 109 15.46 -3.52 -0.25
N GLU A 110 15.83 -4.40 -1.18
CA GLU A 110 17.20 -4.43 -1.72
C GLU A 110 17.46 -3.24 -2.66
N GLU A 111 16.48 -2.87 -3.49
CA GLU A 111 16.55 -1.68 -4.34
C GLU A 111 16.64 -0.40 -3.51
N LEU A 112 15.88 -0.33 -2.40
CA LEU A 112 15.95 0.78 -1.47
C LEU A 112 17.34 0.90 -0.85
N LYS A 113 17.91 -0.19 -0.33
CA LYS A 113 19.27 -0.21 0.23
C LYS A 113 20.31 0.25 -0.79
N ALA A 114 20.24 -0.30 -2.01
CA ALA A 114 21.16 0.06 -3.08
C ALA A 114 21.03 1.55 -3.45
N PHE A 115 19.81 2.08 -3.52
CA PHE A 115 19.55 3.50 -3.78
C PHE A 115 20.14 4.41 -2.69
N LEU A 116 19.90 4.08 -1.42
CA LEU A 116 20.39 4.86 -0.28
C LEU A 116 21.92 4.86 -0.21
N LEU A 117 22.56 3.68 -0.35
CA LEU A 117 24.01 3.54 -0.32
C LEU A 117 24.68 4.27 -1.50
N LYS A 118 24.14 4.14 -2.70
CA LYS A 118 24.70 4.78 -3.90
C LYS A 118 24.76 6.32 -3.76
N ASN A 119 23.78 6.89 -3.08
CA ASN A 119 23.62 8.34 -2.99
C ASN A 119 23.95 8.90 -1.61
N ASP A 120 24.38 8.07 -0.67
CA ASP A 120 24.63 8.42 0.74
C ASP A 120 23.47 9.16 1.41
N ILE A 121 22.24 8.69 1.16
CA ILE A 121 21.02 9.34 1.66
C ILE A 121 20.58 8.69 2.97
N PRO A 122 20.55 9.43 4.08
CA PRO A 122 20.01 8.92 5.33
C PRO A 122 18.49 8.73 5.24
N ALA A 123 17.96 7.71 5.92
CA ALA A 123 16.55 7.35 5.89
C ALA A 123 15.95 7.21 7.29
N GLY A 124 14.71 7.62 7.43
CA GLY A 124 13.86 7.33 8.58
C GLY A 124 12.62 6.55 8.16
N SER A 125 12.14 5.66 9.01
CA SER A 125 11.04 4.77 8.69
C SER A 125 9.77 5.11 9.48
N THR A 126 8.62 4.98 8.82
CA THR A 126 7.33 4.95 9.55
C THR A 126 7.25 3.67 10.38
N VAL A 127 6.36 3.60 11.36
CA VAL A 127 6.19 2.40 12.19
C VAL A 127 5.98 1.12 11.36
N LEU A 128 5.19 1.19 10.27
CA LEU A 128 4.96 0.07 9.37
C LEU A 128 6.08 -0.12 8.32
N GLY A 129 7.01 0.81 8.20
CA GLY A 129 8.17 0.73 7.34
C GLY A 129 9.46 0.27 8.04
N LEU A 130 9.43 0.06 9.36
CA LEU A 130 10.63 -0.24 10.16
C LEU A 130 11.42 -1.46 9.68
N SER A 131 10.73 -2.49 9.18
CA SER A 131 11.38 -3.72 8.71
C SER A 131 12.00 -3.61 7.30
N ALA A 132 11.80 -2.49 6.60
CA ALA A 132 12.38 -2.29 5.28
C ALA A 132 13.92 -2.10 5.30
N LEU A 133 14.44 -1.61 6.43
CA LEU A 133 15.87 -1.44 6.64
C LEU A 133 16.31 -2.13 7.94
N PRO A 134 17.38 -2.92 7.92
CA PRO A 134 17.96 -3.48 9.14
C PRO A 134 18.33 -2.39 10.16
N SER A 135 18.26 -2.71 11.44
CA SER A 135 18.59 -1.75 12.51
C SER A 135 20.04 -1.29 12.50
N ASP A 136 20.94 -2.10 11.99
CA ASP A 136 22.38 -1.86 11.84
C ASP A 136 22.76 -1.27 10.47
N PHE A 137 21.78 -1.02 9.59
CA PHE A 137 22.06 -0.40 8.31
C PHE A 137 22.59 1.03 8.50
N PRO A 138 23.74 1.40 7.93
CA PRO A 138 24.49 2.64 8.29
C PRO A 138 23.67 3.93 8.11
N LEU A 139 22.78 3.95 7.11
CA LEU A 139 21.96 5.11 6.78
C LEU A 139 20.59 5.10 7.48
N ASN A 140 20.23 4.04 8.20
CA ASN A 140 19.00 3.97 8.99
C ASN A 140 19.11 4.89 10.22
N LYS A 141 18.24 5.89 10.31
CA LYS A 141 18.18 6.83 11.44
C LYS A 141 17.06 6.51 12.43
N GLY A 142 16.33 5.42 12.18
CA GLY A 142 15.28 4.91 13.05
C GLY A 142 13.87 5.40 12.69
N MET A 143 12.95 5.27 13.64
CA MET A 143 11.55 5.62 13.44
C MET A 143 11.33 7.12 13.51
N LEU A 144 10.50 7.64 12.61
CA LEU A 144 10.03 9.01 12.58
C LEU A 144 8.52 9.11 12.85
N GLY A 145 8.02 10.32 13.03
CA GLY A 145 6.62 10.63 13.30
C GLY A 145 6.38 11.00 14.77
N MET A 146 5.12 11.06 15.18
CA MET A 146 4.65 11.51 16.51
C MET A 146 5.33 10.74 17.66
N HIS A 147 5.51 9.43 17.52
CA HIS A 147 6.18 8.57 18.49
C HIS A 147 7.60 8.16 18.04
N GLY A 148 8.16 8.87 17.08
CA GLY A 148 9.47 8.59 16.52
C GLY A 148 10.61 9.21 17.32
N ASN A 149 11.82 8.91 16.87
CA ASN A 149 13.05 9.45 17.46
C ASN A 149 13.26 10.92 17.05
N VAL A 150 13.91 11.69 17.91
CA VAL A 150 14.21 13.10 17.65
C VAL A 150 15.10 13.28 16.40
N GLY A 151 16.09 12.40 16.21
CA GLY A 151 17.02 12.48 15.08
C GLY A 151 16.38 12.48 13.71
N PRO A 152 15.61 11.43 13.32
CA PRO A 152 14.94 11.40 12.04
C PRO A 152 13.85 12.49 11.88
N ASN A 153 13.10 12.83 12.93
CA ASN A 153 12.14 13.94 12.89
C ASN A 153 12.84 15.28 12.60
N ARG A 154 13.97 15.53 13.24
CA ARG A 154 14.75 16.74 12.97
C ARG A 154 15.29 16.77 11.54
N LYS A 155 15.80 15.63 11.03
CA LYS A 155 16.29 15.53 9.65
C LYS A 155 15.18 15.75 8.61
N THR A 156 13.96 15.35 8.89
CA THR A 156 12.80 15.64 8.03
C THR A 156 12.57 17.15 7.87
N ASN A 157 12.76 17.93 8.93
CA ASN A 157 12.57 19.38 8.89
C ASN A 157 13.81 20.13 8.34
N GLU A 158 14.99 19.56 8.42
CA GLU A 158 16.26 20.18 7.99
C GLU A 158 16.64 19.85 6.54
N CYS A 159 15.98 18.87 5.91
CA CYS A 159 16.30 18.46 4.55
C CYS A 159 15.85 19.50 3.52
N ASP A 160 16.58 19.59 2.42
CA ASP A 160 16.23 20.39 1.25
C ASP A 160 15.40 19.60 0.22
N VAL A 161 15.56 18.27 0.21
CA VAL A 161 14.74 17.35 -0.59
C VAL A 161 14.29 16.17 0.27
N LEU A 162 12.97 16.01 0.40
CA LEU A 162 12.33 14.90 1.08
C LEU A 162 11.87 13.86 0.06
N ILE A 163 12.42 12.64 0.17
CA ILE A 163 12.13 11.53 -0.74
C ILE A 163 11.22 10.54 -0.01
N ALA A 164 9.94 10.50 -0.36
CA ALA A 164 8.98 9.60 0.28
C ALA A 164 8.75 8.34 -0.57
N ILE A 165 9.12 7.18 -0.04
CA ILE A 165 9.00 5.89 -0.71
C ILE A 165 8.05 4.97 0.07
N GLY A 166 6.97 4.54 -0.60
CA GLY A 166 6.02 3.58 -0.03
C GLY A 166 5.23 4.08 1.18
N MET A 167 5.13 5.39 1.40
CA MET A 167 4.36 5.99 2.48
C MET A 167 3.17 6.83 1.99
N ARG A 168 2.22 7.16 2.87
CA ARG A 168 0.97 7.85 2.54
C ARG A 168 0.78 9.22 3.23
N PHE A 169 1.77 9.81 3.85
CA PHE A 169 1.67 11.08 4.57
C PHE A 169 0.49 11.13 5.56
N ASP A 170 0.52 10.19 6.48
CA ASP A 170 -0.44 10.09 7.58
C ASP A 170 -0.15 11.18 8.64
N ASP A 171 -1.18 11.68 9.32
CA ASP A 171 -1.06 12.68 10.39
C ASP A 171 -0.10 12.27 11.52
N ARG A 172 0.00 10.96 11.80
CA ARG A 172 0.94 10.42 12.79
C ARG A 172 2.40 10.55 12.38
N VAL A 173 2.65 10.78 11.10
CA VAL A 173 3.99 10.97 10.54
C VAL A 173 4.30 12.43 10.29
N THR A 174 3.34 13.18 9.73
CA THR A 174 3.55 14.58 9.34
C THR A 174 3.37 15.57 10.49
N GLY A 175 2.58 15.21 11.50
CA GLY A 175 2.18 16.12 12.57
C GLY A 175 1.21 17.19 12.07
N ASP A 176 0.95 18.20 12.94
CA ASP A 176 0.16 19.39 12.61
C ASP A 176 1.04 20.45 11.92
#